data_1f5e49c8d9de5fb7d74b161c4961a8d1
#
_entry.id   1f5e49c8d9de5fb7d74b161c4961a8d1
#
_cell.length_a   1.000
_cell.length_b   1.000
_cell.length_c   1.000
_cell.angle_alpha   90.00
_cell.angle_beta   90.00
_cell.angle_gamma   90.00
#
_symmetry.space_group_name_H-M   'P 1'
#
loop_
_entity.id
_entity.type
_entity.pdbx_description
1 polymer ?
#
loop_
_entity_poly.entity_id
_entity_poly.type
_entity_poly.pdbx_seq_one_letter_code
_entity_poly.pdbx_strand_id
1 'polypeptide(L)'
;MILSDEHQMIRDALRSFAQERLAPNAARWDREHHFPREELQELAALGAFGVAVPEQYGGAGLDYVALALVLEEIAAGDGGVSTIISVNNCPVCSIAMMYASEAQKQQWLRPLAQGELLGVFALTEPHTGSDAAALRTTATRDGEHYVINGTKQFITSGKYGDVAIVMAVTDKAAGKKGISAFWVPTNTPGYIVAGVEHKMGQHSSDTAQIVFDNCRVPQENLIGEEGMGYKIALSGLEGGRIGIASQAVGMARAAYEAALAYAKDRESFGKAIFEHQAVQFRLAEMAMKIEAARQLILHAASMKDAGLPCLKEAAMAKLFASEMAERVVSDAMQVFGGYGYVADFPVERIYRDVRVCQIYEGTSDIQKILIARAL
;
A
#
# COMPACT_ATOMS: atom_id res chain seq x y z
N MET A 1 22.59 -3.03 -0.02
CA MET A 1 22.70 -2.13 -1.20
C MET A 1 23.21 -0.77 -0.76
N ILE A 2 24.02 -0.09 -1.57
CA ILE A 2 24.43 1.31 -1.33
C ILE A 2 23.52 2.19 -2.17
N LEU A 3 22.87 3.16 -1.53
CA LEU A 3 21.96 4.10 -2.19
C LEU A 3 22.77 5.14 -3.00
N SER A 4 22.29 5.51 -4.18
CA SER A 4 22.82 6.66 -4.94
C SER A 4 22.52 7.98 -4.23
N ASP A 5 23.20 9.06 -4.64
CA ASP A 5 22.94 10.40 -4.12
C ASP A 5 21.48 10.83 -4.37
N GLU A 6 20.91 10.47 -5.53
CA GLU A 6 19.52 10.73 -5.88
C GLU A 6 18.55 10.00 -4.93
N HIS A 7 18.77 8.70 -4.68
CA HIS A 7 17.97 7.94 -3.72
C HIS A 7 18.04 8.55 -2.31
N GLN A 8 19.22 9.03 -1.90
CA GLN A 8 19.38 9.68 -0.61
C GLN A 8 18.63 11.00 -0.54
N MET A 9 18.70 11.84 -1.58
CA MET A 9 17.99 13.12 -1.64
C MET A 9 16.45 12.91 -1.55
N ILE A 10 15.91 11.96 -2.30
CA ILE A 10 14.48 11.65 -2.27
C ILE A 10 14.06 11.16 -0.89
N ARG A 11 14.79 10.20 -0.32
CA ARG A 11 14.55 9.70 1.03
C ARG A 11 14.53 10.83 2.05
N ASP A 12 15.54 11.71 2.02
CA ASP A 12 15.69 12.79 3.01
C ASP A 12 14.58 13.85 2.86
N ALA A 13 14.15 14.16 1.63
CA ALA A 13 13.03 15.06 1.37
C ALA A 13 11.71 14.49 1.94
N LEU A 14 11.42 13.20 1.65
CA LEU A 14 10.20 12.56 2.17
C LEU A 14 10.26 12.35 3.69
N ARG A 15 11.44 12.11 4.27
CA ARG A 15 11.63 12.06 5.72
C ARG A 15 11.29 13.37 6.39
N SER A 16 11.82 14.50 5.88
CA SER A 16 11.48 15.83 6.41
C SER A 16 9.98 16.07 6.34
N PHE A 17 9.37 15.81 5.19
CA PHE A 17 7.92 15.94 5.03
C PHE A 17 7.15 15.07 6.03
N ALA A 18 7.50 13.79 6.15
CA ALA A 18 6.83 12.87 7.07
C ALA A 18 6.94 13.32 8.54
N GLN A 19 8.11 13.82 8.96
CA GLN A 19 8.33 14.32 10.32
C GLN A 19 7.64 15.64 10.60
N GLU A 20 7.53 16.54 9.62
CA GLU A 20 6.97 17.88 9.79
C GLU A 20 5.45 17.92 9.57
N ARG A 21 4.92 17.09 8.64
CA ARG A 21 3.53 17.17 8.20
C ARG A 21 2.68 15.98 8.59
N LEU A 22 3.22 14.74 8.60
CA LEU A 22 2.44 13.54 8.85
C LEU A 22 2.48 13.14 10.34
N ALA A 23 3.65 12.89 10.90
CA ALA A 23 3.80 12.38 12.27
C ALA A 23 3.11 13.27 13.35
N PRO A 24 3.17 14.61 13.30
CA PRO A 24 2.48 15.45 14.28
C PRO A 24 0.95 15.37 14.22
N ASN A 25 0.40 15.01 13.08
CA ASN A 25 -1.04 14.93 12.84
C ASN A 25 -1.62 13.51 13.02
N ALA A 26 -0.79 12.48 12.93
CA ALA A 26 -1.20 11.09 12.85
C ALA A 26 -2.10 10.64 14.02
N ALA A 27 -1.81 11.06 15.25
CA ALA A 27 -2.65 10.75 16.43
C ALA A 27 -4.04 11.41 16.35
N ARG A 28 -4.14 12.60 15.79
CA ARG A 28 -5.42 13.28 15.57
C ARG A 28 -6.22 12.59 14.48
N TRP A 29 -5.59 12.29 13.35
CA TRP A 29 -6.23 11.59 12.22
C TRP A 29 -6.75 10.21 12.62
N ASP A 30 -5.99 9.47 13.42
CA ASP A 30 -6.42 8.17 13.96
C ASP A 30 -7.70 8.28 14.79
N ARG A 31 -7.76 9.25 15.72
CA ARG A 31 -8.95 9.45 16.57
C ARG A 31 -10.17 9.95 15.79
N GLU A 32 -9.96 10.85 14.82
CA GLU A 32 -11.03 11.51 14.07
C GLU A 32 -11.44 10.74 12.82
N HIS A 33 -10.73 9.67 12.45
CA HIS A 33 -10.85 8.95 11.17
C HIS A 33 -10.75 9.94 9.99
N HIS A 34 -9.78 10.88 10.10
CA HIS A 34 -9.62 11.98 9.16
C HIS A 34 -8.83 11.55 7.91
N PHE A 35 -9.38 11.84 6.73
CA PHE A 35 -8.69 11.63 5.46
C PHE A 35 -7.84 12.87 5.13
N PRO A 36 -6.49 12.78 5.06
CA PRO A 36 -5.57 13.93 5.00
C PRO A 36 -5.39 14.45 3.56
N ARG A 37 -6.44 15.04 2.99
CA ARG A 37 -6.46 15.47 1.59
C ARG A 37 -5.41 16.55 1.27
N GLU A 38 -5.16 17.47 2.19
CA GLU A 38 -4.17 18.55 2.00
C GLU A 38 -2.75 17.97 1.91
N GLU A 39 -2.39 17.07 2.83
CA GLU A 39 -1.08 16.43 2.87
C GLU A 39 -0.87 15.49 1.66
N LEU A 40 -1.94 14.86 1.16
CA LEU A 40 -1.87 14.09 -0.09
C LEU A 40 -1.57 14.99 -1.29
N GLN A 41 -2.12 16.21 -1.37
CA GLN A 41 -1.80 17.18 -2.42
C GLN A 41 -0.34 17.66 -2.32
N GLU A 42 0.17 17.90 -1.10
CA GLU A 42 1.59 18.23 -0.90
C GLU A 42 2.50 17.08 -1.32
N LEU A 43 2.15 15.81 -1.01
CA LEU A 43 2.87 14.62 -1.47
C LEU A 43 2.83 14.46 -3.00
N ALA A 44 1.73 14.85 -3.64
CA ALA A 44 1.63 14.88 -5.09
C ALA A 44 2.65 15.88 -5.71
N ALA A 45 2.77 17.07 -5.11
CA ALA A 45 3.76 18.06 -5.53
C ALA A 45 5.22 17.59 -5.35
N LEU A 46 5.47 16.64 -4.43
CA LEU A 46 6.75 15.97 -4.25
C LEU A 46 6.94 14.75 -5.19
N GLY A 47 6.00 14.48 -6.09
CA GLY A 47 6.06 13.35 -7.02
C GLY A 47 5.72 11.97 -6.45
N ALA A 48 5.19 11.91 -5.23
CA ALA A 48 4.93 10.64 -4.53
C ALA A 48 3.79 9.81 -5.15
N PHE A 49 2.92 10.39 -5.99
CA PHE A 49 1.79 9.69 -6.61
C PHE A 49 2.17 8.87 -7.85
N GLY A 50 3.31 9.19 -8.49
CA GLY A 50 3.78 8.53 -9.70
C GLY A 50 5.30 8.32 -9.69
N VAL A 51 5.84 7.74 -8.61
CA VAL A 51 7.29 7.63 -8.39
C VAL A 51 7.99 6.94 -9.56
N ALA A 52 7.52 5.75 -9.95
CA ALA A 52 8.09 4.95 -11.04
C ALA A 52 7.36 5.17 -12.39
N VAL A 53 6.50 6.18 -12.49
CA VAL A 53 5.84 6.56 -13.75
C VAL A 53 6.77 7.51 -14.52
N PRO A 54 7.02 7.26 -15.84
CA PRO A 54 7.85 8.14 -16.65
C PRO A 54 7.33 9.59 -16.70
N GLU A 55 8.23 10.56 -16.83
CA GLU A 55 7.92 12.00 -16.90
C GLU A 55 6.94 12.34 -18.03
N GLN A 56 7.00 11.64 -19.16
CA GLN A 56 6.06 11.85 -20.29
C GLN A 56 4.59 11.62 -19.89
N TYR A 57 4.34 10.85 -18.82
CA TYR A 57 3.02 10.62 -18.24
C TYR A 57 2.83 11.37 -16.91
N GLY A 58 3.66 12.38 -16.63
CA GLY A 58 3.53 13.24 -15.46
C GLY A 58 4.04 12.64 -14.15
N GLY A 59 4.73 11.51 -14.19
CA GLY A 59 5.37 10.91 -13.03
C GLY A 59 6.75 11.48 -12.75
N ALA A 60 7.39 10.99 -11.67
CA ALA A 60 8.72 11.42 -11.25
C ALA A 60 9.86 10.76 -12.07
N GLY A 61 9.56 9.74 -12.86
CA GLY A 61 10.55 9.06 -13.72
C GLY A 61 11.62 8.27 -12.97
N LEU A 62 11.36 7.95 -11.70
CA LEU A 62 12.28 7.23 -10.82
C LEU A 62 12.10 5.71 -10.92
N ASP A 63 12.68 4.96 -10.00
CA ASP A 63 12.70 3.51 -9.97
C ASP A 63 11.94 2.92 -8.76
N TYR A 64 11.88 1.60 -8.65
CA TYR A 64 11.23 0.90 -7.53
C TYR A 64 12.05 0.98 -6.24
N VAL A 65 13.35 1.20 -6.31
CA VAL A 65 14.18 1.49 -5.13
C VAL A 65 13.73 2.82 -4.53
N ALA A 66 13.56 3.86 -5.35
CA ALA A 66 13.01 5.14 -4.90
C ALA A 66 11.59 4.98 -4.33
N LEU A 67 10.71 4.21 -5.00
CA LEU A 67 9.36 3.94 -4.50
C LEU A 67 9.40 3.27 -3.13
N ALA A 68 10.28 2.30 -2.91
CA ALA A 68 10.43 1.64 -1.62
C ALA A 68 10.84 2.62 -0.51
N LEU A 69 11.78 3.54 -0.80
CA LEU A 69 12.22 4.57 0.14
C LEU A 69 11.11 5.59 0.44
N VAL A 70 10.39 6.06 -0.59
CA VAL A 70 9.25 6.97 -0.44
C VAL A 70 8.19 6.37 0.48
N LEU A 71 7.79 5.12 0.25
CA LEU A 71 6.77 4.45 1.06
C LEU A 71 7.24 4.16 2.49
N GLU A 72 8.51 3.85 2.69
CA GLU A 72 9.09 3.69 4.04
C GLU A 72 9.02 5.00 4.83
N GLU A 73 9.43 6.12 4.23
CA GLU A 73 9.44 7.41 4.93
C GLU A 73 8.03 7.92 5.24
N ILE A 74 7.10 7.82 4.28
CA ILE A 74 5.69 8.19 4.51
C ILE A 74 5.08 7.32 5.61
N ALA A 75 5.33 6.00 5.60
CA ALA A 75 4.81 5.09 6.62
C ALA A 75 5.37 5.35 8.02
N ALA A 76 6.58 5.87 8.12
CA ALA A 76 7.13 6.30 9.41
C ALA A 76 6.39 7.52 9.99
N GLY A 77 5.79 8.36 9.14
CA GLY A 77 4.91 9.44 9.56
C GLY A 77 3.48 8.95 9.86
N ASP A 78 2.87 8.26 8.88
CA ASP A 78 1.51 7.70 9.01
C ASP A 78 1.31 6.49 8.09
N GLY A 79 0.92 5.35 8.66
CA GLY A 79 0.73 4.09 7.94
C GLY A 79 -0.42 4.14 6.93
N GLY A 80 -1.52 4.83 7.25
CA GLY A 80 -2.67 4.95 6.37
C GLY A 80 -2.38 5.81 5.13
N VAL A 81 -1.67 6.92 5.29
CA VAL A 81 -1.20 7.75 4.17
C VAL A 81 -0.31 6.94 3.23
N SER A 82 0.63 6.15 3.80
CA SER A 82 1.47 5.27 2.98
C SER A 82 0.66 4.22 2.20
N THR A 83 -0.43 3.70 2.78
CA THR A 83 -1.34 2.78 2.09
C THR A 83 -2.01 3.45 0.88
N ILE A 84 -2.48 4.69 1.02
CA ILE A 84 -3.09 5.45 -0.09
C ILE A 84 -2.09 5.62 -1.23
N ILE A 85 -0.89 6.10 -0.93
CA ILE A 85 0.19 6.32 -1.92
C ILE A 85 0.64 4.98 -2.55
N SER A 86 0.75 3.92 -1.75
CA SER A 86 1.10 2.59 -2.23
C SER A 86 0.10 2.07 -3.26
N VAL A 87 -1.21 2.12 -2.98
CA VAL A 87 -2.25 1.64 -3.90
C VAL A 87 -2.27 2.46 -5.19
N ASN A 88 -2.09 3.77 -5.13
CA ASN A 88 -2.03 4.62 -6.30
C ASN A 88 -0.84 4.26 -7.22
N ASN A 89 0.37 4.08 -6.67
CA ASN A 89 1.56 3.67 -7.44
C ASN A 89 1.45 2.21 -7.92
N CYS A 90 1.16 1.30 -7.00
CA CYS A 90 1.02 -0.14 -7.24
C CYS A 90 -0.16 -0.68 -6.41
N PRO A 91 -1.23 -1.17 -7.06
CA PRO A 91 -1.29 -1.65 -8.44
C PRO A 91 -1.76 -0.63 -9.50
N VAL A 92 -2.36 0.52 -9.15
CA VAL A 92 -3.12 1.34 -10.12
C VAL A 92 -2.24 1.88 -11.25
N CYS A 93 -1.24 2.71 -10.96
CA CYS A 93 -0.35 3.27 -11.99
C CYS A 93 0.46 2.17 -12.70
N SER A 94 0.91 1.14 -11.99
CA SER A 94 1.67 0.04 -12.60
C SER A 94 0.82 -0.77 -13.59
N ILE A 95 -0.44 -1.05 -13.31
CA ILE A 95 -1.37 -1.68 -14.26
C ILE A 95 -1.59 -0.77 -15.48
N ALA A 96 -1.82 0.52 -15.26
CA ALA A 96 -1.98 1.49 -16.34
C ALA A 96 -0.76 1.52 -17.26
N MET A 97 0.45 1.53 -16.70
CA MET A 97 1.70 1.48 -17.48
C MET A 97 1.79 0.23 -18.36
N MET A 98 1.45 -0.95 -17.80
CA MET A 98 1.64 -2.23 -18.48
C MET A 98 0.55 -2.57 -19.49
N TYR A 99 -0.70 -2.14 -19.27
CA TYR A 99 -1.85 -2.69 -19.99
C TYR A 99 -2.79 -1.64 -20.59
N ALA A 100 -2.73 -0.38 -20.16
CA ALA A 100 -3.60 0.65 -20.70
C ALA A 100 -3.15 1.08 -22.13
N SER A 101 -4.12 1.40 -22.98
CA SER A 101 -3.86 2.03 -24.26
C SER A 101 -3.24 3.43 -24.09
N GLU A 102 -2.62 3.97 -25.13
CA GLU A 102 -2.05 5.31 -25.04
C GLU A 102 -3.10 6.38 -24.70
N ALA A 103 -4.31 6.26 -25.26
CA ALA A 103 -5.42 7.15 -24.92
C ALA A 103 -5.78 7.05 -23.42
N GLN A 104 -5.86 5.83 -22.89
CA GLN A 104 -6.13 5.60 -21.47
C GLN A 104 -5.00 6.09 -20.56
N LYS A 105 -3.73 5.99 -20.98
CA LYS A 105 -2.60 6.55 -20.23
C LYS A 105 -2.68 8.06 -20.12
N GLN A 106 -3.02 8.76 -21.22
CA GLN A 106 -3.23 10.21 -21.18
C GLN A 106 -4.44 10.58 -20.31
N GLN A 107 -5.53 9.81 -20.40
CA GLN A 107 -6.78 10.11 -19.70
C GLN A 107 -6.70 9.81 -18.20
N TRP A 108 -6.06 8.69 -17.80
CA TRP A 108 -6.08 8.19 -16.42
C TRP A 108 -4.72 8.18 -15.75
N LEU A 109 -3.68 7.61 -16.39
CA LEU A 109 -2.37 7.46 -15.75
C LEU A 109 -1.74 8.81 -15.46
N ARG A 110 -1.81 9.74 -16.39
CA ARG A 110 -1.19 11.06 -16.23
C ARG A 110 -1.76 11.82 -15.02
N PRO A 111 -3.07 12.05 -14.91
CA PRO A 111 -3.60 12.73 -13.71
C PRO A 111 -3.45 11.93 -12.42
N LEU A 112 -3.41 10.58 -12.47
CA LEU A 112 -3.10 9.74 -11.31
C LEU A 112 -1.65 9.93 -10.84
N ALA A 113 -0.69 9.97 -11.77
CA ALA A 113 0.72 10.18 -11.46
C ALA A 113 1.01 11.59 -10.92
N GLN A 114 0.25 12.58 -11.36
CA GLN A 114 0.32 13.96 -10.88
C GLN A 114 -0.46 14.20 -9.58
N GLY A 115 -1.23 13.21 -9.11
CA GLY A 115 -2.07 13.35 -7.92
C GLY A 115 -3.30 14.25 -8.09
N GLU A 116 -3.67 14.56 -9.33
CA GLU A 116 -4.94 15.24 -9.67
C GLU A 116 -6.13 14.29 -9.48
N LEU A 117 -5.91 12.98 -9.71
CA LEU A 117 -6.84 11.90 -9.41
C LEU A 117 -6.23 10.92 -8.41
N LEU A 118 -7.07 10.31 -7.59
CA LEU A 118 -6.70 9.24 -6.69
C LEU A 118 -7.25 7.91 -7.19
N GLY A 119 -6.34 6.94 -7.34
CA GLY A 119 -6.64 5.62 -7.86
C GLY A 119 -7.20 4.65 -6.82
N VAL A 120 -8.10 3.79 -7.29
CA VAL A 120 -8.75 2.74 -6.51
C VAL A 120 -8.51 1.39 -7.19
N PHE A 121 -8.24 0.33 -6.42
CA PHE A 121 -8.12 -1.03 -6.95
C PHE A 121 -9.18 -1.95 -6.35
N ALA A 122 -10.16 -2.36 -7.16
CA ALA A 122 -11.33 -3.10 -6.72
C ALA A 122 -11.32 -4.55 -7.21
N LEU A 123 -10.64 -5.43 -6.45
CA LEU A 123 -10.51 -6.87 -6.72
C LEU A 123 -11.36 -7.69 -5.75
N THR A 124 -11.08 -7.57 -4.45
CA THR A 124 -11.66 -8.39 -3.37
C THR A 124 -13.17 -8.27 -3.29
N GLU A 125 -13.85 -9.38 -3.00
CA GLU A 125 -15.30 -9.44 -2.80
C GLU A 125 -15.64 -10.04 -1.42
N PRO A 126 -16.86 -9.88 -0.87
CA PRO A 126 -17.20 -10.35 0.46
C PRO A 126 -16.93 -11.83 0.72
N HIS A 127 -17.00 -12.67 -0.31
CA HIS A 127 -16.79 -14.11 -0.21
C HIS A 127 -15.42 -14.59 -0.67
N THR A 128 -14.57 -13.72 -1.26
CA THR A 128 -13.26 -14.12 -1.78
C THR A 128 -12.23 -12.99 -1.74
N GLY A 129 -11.04 -13.31 -1.24
CA GLY A 129 -9.86 -12.45 -1.23
C GLY A 129 -8.65 -13.19 -1.82
N SER A 130 -8.11 -14.17 -1.08
CA SER A 130 -6.94 -14.96 -1.52
C SER A 130 -7.20 -15.79 -2.77
N ASP A 131 -8.42 -16.28 -2.97
CA ASP A 131 -8.86 -16.94 -4.21
C ASP A 131 -9.43 -15.90 -5.19
N ALA A 132 -8.55 -15.09 -5.75
CA ALA A 132 -8.92 -14.01 -6.67
C ALA A 132 -9.53 -14.49 -8.00
N ALA A 133 -9.57 -15.80 -8.25
CA ALA A 133 -10.25 -16.36 -9.41
C ALA A 133 -11.75 -16.59 -9.19
N ALA A 134 -12.21 -16.60 -7.92
CA ALA A 134 -13.59 -16.90 -7.54
C ALA A 134 -14.52 -15.66 -7.54
N LEU A 135 -14.23 -14.64 -8.34
CA LEU A 135 -15.01 -13.40 -8.44
C LEU A 135 -16.44 -13.68 -8.95
N ARG A 136 -17.39 -12.88 -8.48
CA ARG A 136 -18.82 -12.94 -8.85
C ARG A 136 -19.34 -11.64 -9.44
N THR A 137 -18.67 -10.50 -9.24
CA THR A 137 -18.98 -9.25 -9.94
C THR A 137 -18.94 -9.50 -11.43
N THR A 138 -19.99 -9.16 -12.15
CA THR A 138 -20.11 -9.38 -13.60
C THR A 138 -19.97 -8.08 -14.37
N ALA A 139 -19.51 -8.19 -15.61
CA ALA A 139 -19.58 -7.11 -16.59
C ALA A 139 -20.19 -7.67 -17.88
N THR A 140 -21.44 -7.28 -18.16
CA THR A 140 -22.18 -7.74 -19.34
C THR A 140 -22.12 -6.70 -20.44
N ARG A 141 -21.75 -7.10 -21.65
CA ARG A 141 -21.71 -6.20 -22.81
C ARG A 141 -23.13 -5.79 -23.22
N ASP A 142 -23.31 -4.48 -23.41
CA ASP A 142 -24.55 -3.86 -23.88
C ASP A 142 -24.23 -2.77 -24.92
N GLY A 143 -24.21 -3.18 -26.19
CA GLY A 143 -23.76 -2.34 -27.30
C GLY A 143 -22.31 -1.90 -27.16
N GLU A 144 -22.10 -0.59 -27.11
CA GLU A 144 -20.76 0.04 -26.93
C GLU A 144 -20.40 0.26 -25.44
N HIS A 145 -21.08 -0.44 -24.53
CA HIS A 145 -20.87 -0.32 -23.09
C HIS A 145 -20.74 -1.68 -22.43
N TYR A 146 -20.27 -1.66 -21.18
CA TYR A 146 -20.38 -2.76 -20.22
C TYR A 146 -21.25 -2.32 -19.05
N VAL A 147 -22.11 -3.21 -18.58
CA VAL A 147 -22.92 -3.02 -17.37
C VAL A 147 -22.33 -3.87 -16.26
N ILE A 148 -21.80 -3.24 -15.24
CA ILE A 148 -21.12 -3.89 -14.10
C ILE A 148 -22.13 -4.04 -12.97
N ASN A 149 -22.24 -5.27 -12.41
CA ASN A 149 -23.08 -5.61 -11.27
C ASN A 149 -22.33 -6.49 -10.28
N GLY A 150 -22.38 -6.15 -8.99
CA GLY A 150 -21.74 -6.92 -7.95
C GLY A 150 -21.30 -6.09 -6.75
N THR A 151 -20.50 -6.69 -5.87
CA THR A 151 -20.03 -6.03 -4.64
C THR A 151 -18.54 -6.27 -4.46
N LYS A 152 -17.80 -5.20 -4.22
CA LYS A 152 -16.39 -5.23 -3.82
C LYS A 152 -16.23 -4.88 -2.35
N GLN A 153 -15.27 -5.54 -1.68
CA GLN A 153 -15.06 -5.45 -0.25
C GLN A 153 -13.64 -5.03 0.08
N PHE A 154 -13.45 -4.28 1.15
CA PHE A 154 -12.17 -3.80 1.64
C PHE A 154 -11.39 -2.95 0.63
N ILE A 155 -12.07 -2.06 -0.05
CA ILE A 155 -11.50 -1.25 -1.13
C ILE A 155 -10.88 0.02 -0.57
N THR A 156 -9.55 0.09 -0.60
CA THR A 156 -8.77 1.28 -0.22
C THR A 156 -9.12 2.45 -1.11
N SER A 157 -9.31 3.62 -0.51
CA SER A 157 -9.74 4.85 -1.19
C SER A 157 -11.08 4.72 -1.93
N GLY A 158 -11.91 3.73 -1.60
CA GLY A 158 -13.17 3.48 -2.29
C GLY A 158 -14.19 4.58 -2.14
N LYS A 159 -14.11 5.36 -1.05
CA LYS A 159 -14.96 6.53 -0.79
C LYS A 159 -14.37 7.82 -1.38
N TYR A 160 -13.07 8.02 -1.25
CA TYR A 160 -12.41 9.29 -1.58
C TYR A 160 -11.62 9.26 -2.89
N GLY A 161 -11.47 8.10 -3.52
CA GLY A 161 -10.82 7.95 -4.82
C GLY A 161 -11.69 8.43 -5.97
N ASP A 162 -11.06 8.74 -7.10
CA ASP A 162 -11.68 9.35 -8.27
C ASP A 162 -11.91 8.36 -9.41
N VAL A 163 -11.03 7.36 -9.56
CA VAL A 163 -11.16 6.34 -10.60
C VAL A 163 -10.71 4.97 -10.10
N ALA A 164 -11.53 3.95 -10.35
CA ALA A 164 -11.27 2.57 -9.93
C ALA A 164 -10.85 1.67 -11.11
N ILE A 165 -9.85 0.80 -10.87
CA ILE A 165 -9.66 -0.39 -11.69
C ILE A 165 -10.51 -1.50 -11.08
N VAL A 166 -11.53 -1.95 -11.79
CA VAL A 166 -12.51 -2.95 -11.33
C VAL A 166 -12.33 -4.25 -12.07
N MET A 167 -12.12 -5.35 -11.34
CA MET A 167 -12.09 -6.70 -11.90
C MET A 167 -13.51 -7.29 -11.90
N ALA A 168 -13.98 -7.71 -13.07
CA ALA A 168 -15.32 -8.30 -13.24
C ALA A 168 -15.32 -9.46 -14.24
N VAL A 169 -16.26 -10.38 -14.07
CA VAL A 169 -16.43 -11.57 -14.92
C VAL A 169 -17.21 -11.18 -16.19
N THR A 170 -16.58 -11.29 -17.34
CA THR A 170 -17.21 -11.12 -18.67
C THR A 170 -17.64 -12.45 -19.28
N ASP A 171 -16.92 -13.56 -18.96
CA ASP A 171 -17.28 -14.92 -19.38
C ASP A 171 -17.14 -15.91 -18.22
N LYS A 172 -18.25 -16.32 -17.64
CA LYS A 172 -18.27 -17.27 -16.52
C LYS A 172 -17.73 -18.65 -16.91
N ALA A 173 -17.92 -19.08 -18.16
CA ALA A 173 -17.52 -20.41 -18.60
C ALA A 173 -15.99 -20.54 -18.74
N ALA A 174 -15.31 -19.43 -19.00
CA ALA A 174 -13.85 -19.41 -19.17
C ALA A 174 -13.06 -19.38 -17.83
N GLY A 175 -13.73 -19.39 -16.67
CA GLY A 175 -13.12 -19.35 -15.34
C GLY A 175 -12.22 -18.12 -15.18
N LYS A 176 -10.96 -18.30 -14.73
CA LYS A 176 -10.03 -17.18 -14.54
C LYS A 176 -9.69 -16.41 -15.83
N LYS A 177 -9.86 -17.04 -17.00
CA LYS A 177 -9.70 -16.40 -18.31
C LYS A 177 -10.96 -15.62 -18.74
N GLY A 178 -12.02 -15.65 -17.98
CA GLY A 178 -13.22 -14.87 -18.21
C GLY A 178 -13.30 -13.62 -17.33
N ILE A 179 -12.24 -13.26 -16.59
CA ILE A 179 -12.16 -12.05 -15.79
C ILE A 179 -11.53 -10.95 -16.63
N SER A 180 -12.15 -9.76 -16.65
CA SER A 180 -11.68 -8.56 -17.35
C SER A 180 -11.47 -7.40 -16.37
N ALA A 181 -10.72 -6.39 -16.79
CA ALA A 181 -10.41 -5.21 -15.98
C ALA A 181 -10.97 -3.95 -16.64
N PHE A 182 -11.54 -3.06 -15.84
CA PHE A 182 -12.21 -1.85 -16.35
C PHE A 182 -11.80 -0.62 -15.55
N TRP A 183 -11.60 0.51 -16.24
CA TRP A 183 -11.61 1.82 -15.63
C TRP A 183 -13.05 2.24 -15.31
N VAL A 184 -13.31 2.58 -14.07
CA VAL A 184 -14.63 3.03 -13.59
C VAL A 184 -14.44 4.33 -12.80
N PRO A 185 -14.79 5.50 -13.34
CA PRO A 185 -14.87 6.73 -12.56
C PRO A 185 -15.83 6.55 -11.38
N THR A 186 -15.45 6.97 -10.18
CA THR A 186 -16.24 6.70 -8.96
C THR A 186 -17.54 7.50 -8.90
N ASN A 187 -17.67 8.53 -9.74
CA ASN A 187 -18.90 9.29 -9.93
C ASN A 187 -19.85 8.68 -10.98
N THR A 188 -19.52 7.53 -11.56
CA THR A 188 -20.39 6.83 -12.50
C THR A 188 -21.68 6.38 -11.79
N PRO A 189 -22.87 6.66 -12.36
CA PRO A 189 -24.12 6.15 -11.80
C PRO A 189 -24.07 4.62 -11.60
N GLY A 190 -24.44 4.17 -10.40
CA GLY A 190 -24.32 2.76 -10.03
C GLY A 190 -23.01 2.37 -9.34
N TYR A 191 -22.03 3.26 -9.21
CA TYR A 191 -20.93 3.10 -8.25
C TYR A 191 -21.41 3.63 -6.89
N ILE A 192 -21.64 2.74 -5.94
CA ILE A 192 -22.27 3.06 -4.66
C ILE A 192 -21.34 2.69 -3.51
N VAL A 193 -20.93 3.68 -2.72
CA VAL A 193 -20.23 3.44 -1.45
C VAL A 193 -21.26 2.97 -0.42
N ALA A 194 -21.35 1.66 -0.22
CA ALA A 194 -22.33 1.06 0.67
C ALA A 194 -21.99 1.22 2.15
N GLY A 195 -20.69 1.36 2.45
CA GLY A 195 -20.18 1.60 3.79
C GLY A 195 -18.69 1.78 3.82
N VAL A 196 -18.18 2.36 4.89
CA VAL A 196 -16.76 2.46 5.21
C VAL A 196 -16.48 1.59 6.43
N GLU A 197 -15.44 0.78 6.37
CA GLU A 197 -15.11 -0.20 7.40
C GLU A 197 -14.58 0.45 8.68
N HIS A 198 -15.06 -0.03 9.82
CA HIS A 198 -14.49 0.28 11.13
C HIS A 198 -13.28 -0.63 11.38
N LYS A 199 -12.10 -0.10 11.13
CA LYS A 199 -10.84 -0.87 11.17
C LYS A 199 -10.17 -0.82 12.54
N MET A 200 -9.23 -1.72 12.78
CA MET A 200 -8.35 -1.73 13.93
C MET A 200 -7.35 -0.55 13.90
N GLY A 201 -6.86 -0.17 12.72
CA GLY A 201 -5.86 0.88 12.50
C GLY A 201 -5.93 1.47 11.10
N GLN A 202 -4.92 2.30 10.77
CA GLN A 202 -4.83 3.05 9.50
C GLN A 202 -6.10 3.87 9.22
N HIS A 203 -6.56 4.60 10.23
CA HIS A 203 -7.81 5.34 10.18
C HIS A 203 -7.74 6.59 9.27
N SER A 204 -6.54 7.05 8.93
CA SER A 204 -6.31 8.11 7.94
C SER A 204 -6.59 7.66 6.48
N SER A 205 -6.73 6.36 6.24
CA SER A 205 -7.12 5.77 4.96
C SER A 205 -8.52 5.18 5.06
N ASP A 206 -9.43 5.52 4.13
CA ASP A 206 -10.71 4.82 4.04
C ASP A 206 -10.56 3.44 3.42
N THR A 207 -11.44 2.57 3.82
CA THR A 207 -11.57 1.22 3.25
C THR A 207 -13.06 0.95 3.12
N ALA A 208 -13.56 0.82 1.89
CA ALA A 208 -15.00 0.82 1.63
C ALA A 208 -15.50 -0.52 1.07
N GLN A 209 -16.79 -0.77 1.30
CA GLN A 209 -17.58 -1.69 0.51
C GLN A 209 -18.21 -0.91 -0.64
N ILE A 210 -18.01 -1.39 -1.88
CA ILE A 210 -18.55 -0.79 -3.09
C ILE A 210 -19.56 -1.73 -3.73
N VAL A 211 -20.77 -1.24 -3.96
CA VAL A 211 -21.81 -1.93 -4.72
C VAL A 211 -21.87 -1.32 -6.11
N PHE A 212 -21.80 -2.18 -7.11
CA PHE A 212 -22.09 -1.84 -8.50
C PHE A 212 -23.53 -2.28 -8.81
N ASP A 213 -24.40 -1.32 -9.09
CA ASP A 213 -25.80 -1.55 -9.46
C ASP A 213 -26.05 -0.94 -10.83
N ASN A 214 -26.06 -1.79 -11.86
CA ASN A 214 -26.19 -1.40 -13.24
C ASN A 214 -25.20 -0.28 -13.64
N CYS A 215 -23.97 -0.35 -13.10
CA CYS A 215 -22.92 0.62 -13.34
C CYS A 215 -22.44 0.51 -14.79
N ARG A 216 -22.81 1.50 -15.62
CA ARG A 216 -22.60 1.48 -17.07
C ARG A 216 -21.32 2.24 -17.41
N VAL A 217 -20.38 1.56 -18.05
CA VAL A 217 -19.10 2.15 -18.50
C VAL A 217 -18.91 1.95 -20.00
N PRO A 218 -18.30 2.90 -20.72
CA PRO A 218 -17.97 2.75 -22.13
C PRO A 218 -17.03 1.57 -22.40
N GLN A 219 -17.12 0.97 -23.58
CA GLN A 219 -16.24 -0.14 -23.94
C GLN A 219 -14.76 0.22 -23.99
N GLU A 220 -14.44 1.47 -24.29
CA GLU A 220 -13.06 2.01 -24.27
C GLU A 220 -12.44 2.05 -22.88
N ASN A 221 -13.22 1.82 -21.81
CA ASN A 221 -12.73 1.68 -20.44
C ASN A 221 -12.21 0.28 -20.14
N LEU A 222 -12.36 -0.70 -21.04
CA LEU A 222 -11.73 -2.01 -20.90
C LEU A 222 -10.20 -1.85 -20.93
N ILE A 223 -9.51 -2.42 -19.95
CA ILE A 223 -8.05 -2.41 -19.86
C ILE A 223 -7.50 -3.67 -20.53
N GLY A 224 -6.67 -3.51 -21.56
CA GLY A 224 -6.19 -4.63 -22.35
C GLY A 224 -7.32 -5.27 -23.17
N GLU A 225 -7.48 -6.60 -23.08
CA GLU A 225 -8.50 -7.38 -23.78
C GLU A 225 -9.41 -8.10 -22.76
N GLU A 226 -10.62 -8.50 -23.20
CA GLU A 226 -11.48 -9.39 -22.38
C GLU A 226 -10.72 -10.66 -21.99
N GLY A 227 -10.93 -11.10 -20.75
CA GLY A 227 -10.27 -12.29 -20.19
C GLY A 227 -8.86 -12.07 -19.65
N MET A 228 -8.29 -10.88 -19.77
CA MET A 228 -6.96 -10.56 -19.23
C MET A 228 -6.98 -10.12 -17.76
N GLY A 229 -8.13 -9.84 -17.17
CA GLY A 229 -8.24 -9.20 -15.85
C GLY A 229 -7.52 -9.96 -14.74
N TYR A 230 -7.56 -11.30 -14.72
CA TYR A 230 -6.82 -12.08 -13.73
C TYR A 230 -5.30 -11.89 -13.85
N LYS A 231 -4.76 -11.89 -15.05
CA LYS A 231 -3.34 -11.63 -15.32
C LYS A 231 -2.97 -10.20 -14.92
N ILE A 232 -3.80 -9.22 -15.30
CA ILE A 232 -3.62 -7.80 -14.98
C ILE A 232 -3.56 -7.61 -13.46
N ALA A 233 -4.51 -8.17 -12.70
CA ALA A 233 -4.54 -8.08 -11.25
C ALA A 233 -3.26 -8.62 -10.60
N LEU A 234 -2.82 -9.82 -10.98
CA LEU A 234 -1.62 -10.44 -10.40
C LEU A 234 -0.34 -9.68 -10.73
N SER A 235 -0.24 -9.09 -11.94
CA SER A 235 0.93 -8.27 -12.34
C SER A 235 1.03 -6.99 -11.52
N GLY A 236 -0.10 -6.32 -11.24
CA GLY A 236 -0.12 -5.13 -10.39
C GLY A 236 0.28 -5.42 -8.95
N LEU A 237 -0.14 -6.57 -8.41
CA LEU A 237 0.17 -6.98 -7.04
C LEU A 237 1.66 -7.35 -6.82
N GLU A 238 2.44 -7.60 -7.87
CA GLU A 238 3.87 -7.90 -7.71
C GLU A 238 4.64 -6.69 -7.15
N GLY A 239 4.45 -5.51 -7.76
CA GLY A 239 5.03 -4.26 -7.25
C GLY A 239 4.44 -3.85 -5.90
N GLY A 240 3.15 -4.10 -5.68
CA GLY A 240 2.47 -3.83 -4.42
C GLY A 240 3.09 -4.54 -3.22
N ARG A 241 3.63 -5.76 -3.37
CA ARG A 241 4.32 -6.47 -2.29
C ARG A 241 5.57 -5.75 -1.80
N ILE A 242 6.35 -5.15 -2.72
CA ILE A 242 7.50 -4.30 -2.38
C ILE A 242 7.02 -3.09 -1.58
N GLY A 243 5.95 -2.43 -2.03
CA GLY A 243 5.35 -1.29 -1.35
C GLY A 243 4.90 -1.61 0.08
N ILE A 244 4.16 -2.70 0.28
CA ILE A 244 3.70 -3.11 1.61
C ILE A 244 4.85 -3.53 2.53
N ALA A 245 5.87 -4.16 2.00
CA ALA A 245 7.07 -4.48 2.77
C ALA A 245 7.77 -3.20 3.27
N SER A 246 7.90 -2.19 2.40
CA SER A 246 8.48 -0.88 2.74
C SER A 246 7.65 -0.15 3.78
N GLN A 247 6.33 -0.14 3.63
CA GLN A 247 5.40 0.42 4.60
C GLN A 247 5.55 -0.23 5.98
N ALA A 248 5.63 -1.56 6.04
CA ALA A 248 5.83 -2.28 7.30
C ALA A 248 7.15 -1.90 7.98
N VAL A 249 8.24 -1.76 7.21
CA VAL A 249 9.54 -1.31 7.71
C VAL A 249 9.48 0.13 8.22
N GLY A 250 8.79 1.03 7.52
CA GLY A 250 8.62 2.42 7.94
C GLY A 250 7.92 2.55 9.29
N MET A 251 6.81 1.83 9.47
CA MET A 251 6.10 1.79 10.76
C MET A 251 6.95 1.15 11.87
N ALA A 252 7.65 0.05 11.59
CA ALA A 252 8.54 -0.58 12.57
C ALA A 252 9.68 0.36 12.99
N ARG A 253 10.27 1.09 12.03
CA ARG A 253 11.31 2.09 12.28
C ARG A 253 10.80 3.22 13.16
N ALA A 254 9.62 3.78 12.88
CA ALA A 254 9.04 4.84 13.70
C ALA A 254 8.82 4.39 15.16
N ALA A 255 8.33 3.19 15.37
CA ALA A 255 8.16 2.63 16.71
C ALA A 255 9.50 2.39 17.40
N TYR A 256 10.50 1.90 16.68
CA TYR A 256 11.86 1.71 17.18
C TYR A 256 12.52 3.03 17.58
N GLU A 257 12.45 4.05 16.73
CA GLU A 257 13.04 5.38 16.98
C GLU A 257 12.38 6.02 18.22
N ALA A 258 11.06 5.92 18.35
CA ALA A 258 10.34 6.38 19.53
C ALA A 258 10.76 5.62 20.81
N ALA A 259 10.90 4.29 20.74
CA ALA A 259 11.33 3.47 21.87
C ALA A 259 12.77 3.76 22.27
N LEU A 260 13.68 3.99 21.31
CA LEU A 260 15.07 4.35 21.57
C LEU A 260 15.17 5.71 22.26
N ALA A 261 14.43 6.72 21.79
CA ALA A 261 14.38 8.03 22.40
C ALA A 261 13.85 7.94 23.84
N TYR A 262 12.71 7.25 24.02
CA TYR A 262 12.15 7.04 25.34
C TYR A 262 13.09 6.30 26.29
N ALA A 263 13.78 5.26 25.82
CA ALA A 263 14.73 4.50 26.63
C ALA A 263 15.92 5.33 27.14
N LYS A 264 16.36 6.33 26.37
CA LYS A 264 17.44 7.24 26.76
C LYS A 264 17.02 8.30 27.79
N ASP A 265 15.74 8.66 27.81
CA ASP A 265 15.17 9.69 28.68
C ASP A 265 14.57 9.08 29.97
N ARG A 266 13.88 7.96 29.86
CA ARG A 266 13.21 7.31 30.97
C ARG A 266 14.17 6.68 31.96
N GLU A 267 14.07 7.05 33.25
CA GLU A 267 14.86 6.48 34.32
C GLU A 267 14.10 5.38 35.11
N SER A 268 14.82 4.35 35.52
CA SER A 268 14.38 3.30 36.45
C SER A 268 15.60 2.67 37.12
N PHE A 269 15.45 2.30 38.40
CA PHE A 269 16.56 1.76 39.22
C PHE A 269 17.80 2.66 39.22
N GLY A 270 17.60 3.99 39.25
CA GLY A 270 18.64 5.01 39.39
C GLY A 270 19.45 5.33 38.16
N LYS A 271 18.99 4.93 36.95
CA LYS A 271 19.65 5.24 35.66
C LYS A 271 18.66 5.17 34.50
N ALA A 272 19.06 5.70 33.35
CA ALA A 272 18.27 5.57 32.12
C ALA A 272 18.00 4.10 31.78
N ILE A 273 16.78 3.77 31.34
CA ILE A 273 16.46 2.35 31.06
C ILE A 273 17.30 1.80 29.90
N PHE A 274 17.81 2.65 29.02
CA PHE A 274 18.77 2.28 27.98
C PHE A 274 20.05 1.64 28.55
N GLU A 275 20.47 1.98 29.78
CA GLU A 275 21.67 1.40 30.43
C GLU A 275 21.44 -0.02 30.99
N HIS A 276 20.21 -0.53 30.96
CA HIS A 276 19.93 -1.91 31.32
C HIS A 276 20.18 -2.84 30.11
N GLN A 277 21.03 -3.85 30.30
CA GLN A 277 21.45 -4.76 29.22
C GLN A 277 20.27 -5.42 28.49
N ALA A 278 19.20 -5.78 29.21
CA ALA A 278 18.00 -6.37 28.60
C ALA A 278 17.29 -5.42 27.63
N VAL A 279 17.29 -4.10 27.91
CA VAL A 279 16.75 -3.07 27.02
C VAL A 279 17.68 -2.87 25.81
N GLN A 280 18.98 -2.82 26.03
CA GLN A 280 19.98 -2.70 24.95
C GLN A 280 19.87 -3.86 23.96
N PHE A 281 19.75 -5.10 24.43
CA PHE A 281 19.62 -6.27 23.57
C PHE A 281 18.34 -6.22 22.73
N ARG A 282 17.20 -5.85 23.35
CA ARG A 282 15.96 -5.68 22.62
C ARG A 282 16.04 -4.63 21.51
N LEU A 283 16.58 -3.44 21.82
CA LEU A 283 16.79 -2.37 20.84
C LEU A 283 17.75 -2.78 19.72
N ALA A 284 18.84 -3.48 20.05
CA ALA A 284 19.80 -3.98 19.04
C ALA A 284 19.14 -5.01 18.10
N GLU A 285 18.33 -5.92 18.63
CA GLU A 285 17.58 -6.89 17.83
C GLU A 285 16.54 -6.21 16.92
N MET A 286 15.84 -5.18 17.42
CA MET A 286 14.89 -4.40 16.63
C MET A 286 15.62 -3.72 15.45
N ALA A 287 16.71 -3.03 15.70
CA ALA A 287 17.52 -2.36 14.67
C ALA A 287 18.03 -3.34 13.60
N MET A 288 18.59 -4.49 14.04
CA MET A 288 19.07 -5.54 13.13
C MET A 288 17.94 -6.09 12.23
N LYS A 289 16.77 -6.37 12.80
CA LYS A 289 15.63 -6.94 12.08
C LYS A 289 15.06 -5.95 11.04
N ILE A 290 14.97 -4.66 11.40
CA ILE A 290 14.56 -3.58 10.48
C ILE A 290 15.51 -3.51 9.30
N GLU A 291 16.83 -3.50 9.56
CA GLU A 291 17.84 -3.41 8.50
C GLU A 291 17.81 -4.66 7.58
N ALA A 292 17.69 -5.85 8.15
CA ALA A 292 17.57 -7.07 7.37
C ALA A 292 16.34 -7.05 6.43
N ALA A 293 15.19 -6.56 6.92
CA ALA A 293 13.98 -6.41 6.10
C ALA A 293 14.19 -5.38 4.97
N ARG A 294 14.80 -4.24 5.27
CA ARG A 294 15.12 -3.20 4.27
C ARG A 294 16.01 -3.76 3.15
N GLN A 295 17.03 -4.55 3.48
CA GLN A 295 17.91 -5.13 2.47
C GLN A 295 17.17 -6.13 1.54
N LEU A 296 16.23 -6.93 2.06
CA LEU A 296 15.38 -7.80 1.24
C LEU A 296 14.49 -6.98 0.30
N ILE A 297 13.92 -5.87 0.77
CA ILE A 297 13.08 -4.97 -0.03
C ILE A 297 13.88 -4.34 -1.16
N LEU A 298 15.03 -3.74 -0.83
CA LEU A 298 15.90 -3.09 -1.80
C LEU A 298 16.44 -4.07 -2.85
N HIS A 299 16.68 -5.33 -2.46
CA HIS A 299 17.05 -6.39 -3.40
C HIS A 299 15.91 -6.69 -4.38
N ALA A 300 14.68 -6.90 -3.89
CA ALA A 300 13.52 -7.16 -4.75
C ALA A 300 13.23 -5.95 -5.69
N ALA A 301 13.33 -4.73 -5.18
CA ALA A 301 13.16 -3.50 -5.95
C ALA A 301 14.21 -3.39 -7.07
N SER A 302 15.49 -3.62 -6.74
CA SER A 302 16.59 -3.57 -7.73
C SER A 302 16.44 -4.63 -8.83
N MET A 303 15.93 -5.83 -8.51
CA MET A 303 15.62 -6.84 -9.53
C MET A 303 14.53 -6.38 -10.47
N LYS A 304 13.48 -5.74 -9.92
CA LYS A 304 12.38 -5.19 -10.71
C LYS A 304 12.86 -4.07 -11.64
N ASP A 305 13.70 -3.18 -11.16
CA ASP A 305 14.31 -2.10 -11.96
C ASP A 305 15.20 -2.63 -13.08
N ALA A 306 15.90 -3.74 -12.82
CA ALA A 306 16.68 -4.45 -13.82
C ALA A 306 15.82 -5.28 -14.81
N GLY A 307 14.49 -5.25 -14.72
CA GLY A 307 13.58 -6.07 -15.55
C GLY A 307 13.68 -7.57 -15.30
N LEU A 308 14.22 -7.99 -14.17
CA LEU A 308 14.36 -9.39 -13.78
C LEU A 308 13.09 -9.89 -13.08
N PRO A 309 12.73 -11.19 -13.24
CA PRO A 309 11.66 -11.80 -12.45
C PRO A 309 11.95 -11.70 -10.95
N CYS A 310 11.06 -11.06 -10.19
CA CYS A 310 11.28 -10.80 -8.76
C CYS A 310 10.12 -11.24 -7.85
N LEU A 311 9.16 -12.00 -8.37
CA LEU A 311 7.98 -12.43 -7.62
C LEU A 311 8.32 -13.15 -6.31
N LYS A 312 9.32 -14.04 -6.34
CA LYS A 312 9.78 -14.79 -5.16
C LYS A 312 10.41 -13.84 -4.14
N GLU A 313 11.30 -12.99 -4.58
CA GLU A 313 12.01 -12.02 -3.73
C GLU A 313 11.07 -10.98 -3.14
N ALA A 314 10.10 -10.48 -3.90
CA ALA A 314 9.05 -9.59 -3.41
C ALA A 314 8.14 -10.29 -2.37
N ALA A 315 7.80 -11.57 -2.59
CA ALA A 315 7.05 -12.35 -1.61
C ALA A 315 7.86 -12.62 -0.33
N MET A 316 9.16 -12.92 -0.42
CA MET A 316 10.06 -13.06 0.72
C MET A 316 10.18 -11.75 1.51
N ALA A 317 10.38 -10.63 0.82
CA ALA A 317 10.48 -9.31 1.44
C ALA A 317 9.19 -8.96 2.19
N LYS A 318 8.02 -9.14 1.56
CA LYS A 318 6.72 -8.84 2.16
C LYS A 318 6.43 -9.74 3.38
N LEU A 319 6.67 -11.03 3.27
CA LEU A 319 6.48 -11.98 4.36
C LEU A 319 7.35 -11.61 5.57
N PHE A 320 8.66 -11.47 5.34
CA PHE A 320 9.61 -11.18 6.41
C PHE A 320 9.33 -9.81 7.04
N ALA A 321 9.16 -8.75 6.23
CA ALA A 321 8.97 -7.39 6.71
C ALA A 321 7.68 -7.26 7.54
N SER A 322 6.56 -7.82 7.07
CA SER A 322 5.28 -7.69 7.78
C SER A 322 5.23 -8.45 9.11
N GLU A 323 5.80 -9.67 9.17
CA GLU A 323 5.88 -10.44 10.42
C GLU A 323 6.91 -9.85 11.40
N MET A 324 8.03 -9.37 10.89
CA MET A 324 9.06 -8.67 11.67
C MET A 324 8.51 -7.38 12.27
N ALA A 325 7.79 -6.58 11.49
CA ALA A 325 7.31 -5.26 11.92
C ALA A 325 6.36 -5.36 13.10
N GLU A 326 5.41 -6.31 13.11
CA GLU A 326 4.52 -6.53 14.26
C GLU A 326 5.31 -6.83 15.54
N ARG A 327 6.35 -7.68 15.44
CA ARG A 327 7.21 -8.02 16.58
C ARG A 327 8.01 -6.82 17.07
N VAL A 328 8.60 -6.05 16.16
CA VAL A 328 9.37 -4.84 16.51
C VAL A 328 8.47 -3.82 17.20
N VAL A 329 7.27 -3.58 16.70
CA VAL A 329 6.34 -2.64 17.33
C VAL A 329 5.86 -3.15 18.71
N SER A 330 5.62 -4.44 18.85
CA SER A 330 5.33 -5.07 20.16
C SER A 330 6.50 -4.90 21.13
N ASP A 331 7.75 -5.08 20.68
CA ASP A 331 8.95 -4.85 21.49
C ASP A 331 9.11 -3.37 21.87
N ALA A 332 8.77 -2.43 20.98
CA ALA A 332 8.73 -1.01 21.26
C ALA A 332 7.73 -0.69 22.38
N MET A 333 6.49 -1.20 22.28
CA MET A 333 5.49 -1.06 23.35
C MET A 333 6.03 -1.58 24.69
N GLN A 334 6.73 -2.71 24.69
CA GLN A 334 7.33 -3.29 25.88
C GLN A 334 8.43 -2.40 26.48
N VAL A 335 9.21 -1.68 25.67
CA VAL A 335 10.18 -0.67 26.13
C VAL A 335 9.49 0.49 26.83
N PHE A 336 8.36 0.96 26.33
CA PHE A 336 7.53 2.00 26.95
C PHE A 336 6.86 1.52 28.27
N GLY A 337 6.70 0.22 28.46
CA GLY A 337 5.97 -0.34 29.61
C GLY A 337 4.51 0.10 29.60
N GLY A 338 3.96 0.56 30.74
CA GLY A 338 2.58 1.02 30.83
C GLY A 338 2.24 2.17 29.87
N TYR A 339 3.17 3.03 29.58
CA TYR A 339 3.02 4.13 28.61
C TYR A 339 2.92 3.63 27.15
N GLY A 340 3.38 2.43 26.84
CA GLY A 340 3.18 1.82 25.52
C GLY A 340 1.74 1.36 25.25
N TYR A 341 0.88 1.35 26.28
CA TYR A 341 -0.52 0.90 26.19
C TYR A 341 -1.53 2.05 26.17
N VAL A 342 -1.09 3.29 26.29
CA VAL A 342 -1.95 4.48 26.32
C VAL A 342 -1.75 5.32 25.06
N ALA A 343 -2.83 5.97 24.62
CA ALA A 343 -2.89 6.69 23.35
C ALA A 343 -2.09 8.03 23.31
N ASP A 344 -1.47 8.42 24.44
CA ASP A 344 -0.58 9.59 24.52
C ASP A 344 0.76 9.36 23.80
N PHE A 345 1.12 8.10 23.52
CA PHE A 345 2.36 7.70 22.84
C PHE A 345 2.06 6.97 21.52
N PRO A 346 2.94 7.08 20.52
CA PRO A 346 2.61 6.63 19.16
C PRO A 346 2.58 5.10 18.98
N VAL A 347 3.22 4.34 19.87
CA VAL A 347 3.50 2.92 19.64
C VAL A 347 2.26 2.03 19.62
N GLU A 348 1.20 2.35 20.41
CA GLU A 348 -0.04 1.59 20.39
C GLU A 348 -0.80 1.78 19.07
N ARG A 349 -0.83 3.00 18.50
CA ARG A 349 -1.42 3.29 17.20
C ARG A 349 -0.65 2.56 16.10
N ILE A 350 0.69 2.65 16.11
CA ILE A 350 1.54 1.97 15.14
C ILE A 350 1.34 0.45 15.22
N TYR A 351 1.11 -0.11 16.41
CA TYR A 351 0.81 -1.53 16.57
C TYR A 351 -0.51 -1.93 15.88
N ARG A 352 -1.54 -1.10 16.02
CA ARG A 352 -2.82 -1.32 15.31
C ARG A 352 -2.66 -1.18 13.80
N ASP A 353 -1.88 -0.21 13.34
CA ASP A 353 -1.67 0.09 11.93
C ASP A 353 -0.87 -1.01 11.21
N VAL A 354 0.19 -1.52 11.84
CA VAL A 354 1.11 -2.48 11.20
C VAL A 354 0.47 -3.85 10.99
N ARG A 355 -0.54 -4.21 11.80
CA ARG A 355 -1.13 -5.55 11.78
C ARG A 355 -1.71 -5.96 10.43
N VAL A 356 -2.27 -5.03 9.68
CA VAL A 356 -2.88 -5.31 8.37
C VAL A 356 -1.85 -5.69 7.31
N CYS A 357 -0.56 -5.33 7.48
CA CYS A 357 0.49 -5.65 6.51
C CYS A 357 0.68 -7.17 6.30
N GLN A 358 0.25 -8.02 7.23
CA GLN A 358 0.27 -9.48 7.06
C GLN A 358 -0.96 -10.02 6.32
N ILE A 359 -1.96 -9.18 6.06
CA ILE A 359 -3.28 -9.58 5.54
C ILE A 359 -3.47 -9.14 4.09
N TYR A 360 -3.36 -7.83 3.82
CA TYR A 360 -3.62 -7.31 2.47
C TYR A 360 -2.46 -7.56 1.50
N GLU A 361 -2.68 -7.34 0.20
CA GLU A 361 -1.72 -7.62 -0.89
C GLU A 361 -1.25 -9.11 -0.90
N GLY A 362 -2.14 -10.01 -0.46
CA GLY A 362 -1.88 -11.42 -0.22
C GLY A 362 -1.38 -11.71 1.20
N THR A 363 -2.12 -12.54 1.92
CA THR A 363 -1.79 -12.93 3.31
C THR A 363 -0.39 -13.55 3.40
N SER A 364 0.17 -13.63 4.62
CA SER A 364 1.42 -14.34 4.89
C SER A 364 1.43 -15.77 4.31
N ASP A 365 0.29 -16.47 4.35
CA ASP A 365 0.18 -17.82 3.79
C ASP A 365 0.25 -17.81 2.26
N ILE A 366 -0.34 -16.81 1.60
CA ILE A 366 -0.20 -16.64 0.14
C ILE A 366 1.26 -16.35 -0.23
N GLN A 367 1.99 -15.54 0.54
CA GLN A 367 3.42 -15.31 0.30
C GLN A 367 4.20 -16.63 0.42
N LYS A 368 3.94 -17.44 1.44
CA LYS A 368 4.56 -18.78 1.61
C LYS A 368 4.28 -19.71 0.43
N ILE A 369 3.04 -19.70 -0.09
CA ILE A 369 2.68 -20.48 -1.29
C ILE A 369 3.47 -20.01 -2.53
N LEU A 370 3.61 -18.69 -2.73
CA LEU A 370 4.36 -18.13 -3.85
C LEU A 370 5.85 -18.49 -3.77
N ILE A 371 6.43 -18.36 -2.59
CA ILE A 371 7.83 -18.75 -2.34
C ILE A 371 8.01 -20.25 -2.63
N ALA A 372 7.16 -21.10 -2.05
CA ALA A 372 7.28 -22.55 -2.22
C ALA A 372 7.15 -23.02 -3.67
N ARG A 373 6.32 -22.33 -4.48
CA ARG A 373 6.18 -22.64 -5.91
C ARG A 373 7.40 -22.25 -6.76
N ALA A 374 8.26 -21.40 -6.22
CA ALA A 374 9.45 -20.90 -6.90
C ALA A 374 10.77 -21.55 -6.40
N LEU A 375 10.69 -22.53 -5.46
CA LEU A 375 11.79 -23.37 -5.03
C LEU A 375 11.96 -24.57 -5.95
#